data_e2924632ec934ad5d03c62670884210c
#
_entry.id   e2924632ec934ad5d03c62670884210c
#
_cell.length_a   1.000
_cell.length_b   1.000
_cell.length_c   1.000
_cell.angle_alpha   90.00
_cell.angle_beta   90.00
_cell.angle_gamma   90.00
#
_symmetry.space_group_name_H-M   'P 1'
#
loop_
_entity.id
_entity.type
_entity.pdbx_description
1 polymer ?
#
loop_
_entity_poly.entity_id
_entity_poly.type
_entity_poly.pdbx_seq_one_letter_code
_entity_poly.pdbx_strand_id
1 'polypeptide(L)'
;MKKRITLIIFLLITMIATTVFASAKATDVTMSVVEDNVCTIKLNESASFEKKLIETDLTKKEVTLQLKVNNAAKSIIPSGEMMLVIDSSSSMDQVVSGTTTRKDLVLNSANKLVESLLEANPTSLKIGVVTFSTGTEKDENGYLVTGTEADAQKVCDFSNDVTSLKNKISAIKGTGQYTNLDSGLRLAKSQFTSADNNKYMIVLTDGLPNLAVGHNDLVTYNGLTDVINTTKSTLTSLGNVDLITMLTGIDNEEAAFRTEGENVYTYGQVIQTVFGTEENPTKGKFYKISDNEIEKTITEKIYRDLLPIDNALEDIVVKDYFPQYIVDNFEMTYVDGIDVSNVSAKIDPETNCITWNLSKLPAGETATIQYKLKLKDEFDEKIIDQILNTNEKVDITYKDFDGTSKEQTSDVTPKIKLTRIPVDNTVAPDPIPKAGTPVVVIGMIGAMAVVVFLGYKARKIK
;
A
#
# COMPACT_ATOMS: atom_id res chain seq x y z
N MET A 1 -37.82 -21.05 -85.75
CA MET A 1 -36.93 -19.97 -85.34
C MET A 1 -36.26 -20.35 -84.05
N LYS A 2 -35.03 -20.81 -84.09
CA LYS A 2 -34.21 -21.18 -82.96
C LYS A 2 -33.34 -19.99 -82.53
N LYS A 3 -33.65 -19.38 -81.39
CA LYS A 3 -32.77 -18.36 -80.79
C LYS A 3 -31.67 -19.06 -79.99
N ARG A 4 -30.45 -18.93 -80.38
CA ARG A 4 -29.26 -19.36 -79.65
C ARG A 4 -28.99 -18.32 -78.52
N ILE A 5 -29.05 -18.76 -77.32
CA ILE A 5 -28.61 -17.98 -76.13
C ILE A 5 -27.11 -18.28 -75.97
N THR A 6 -26.28 -17.29 -76.22
CA THR A 6 -24.83 -17.35 -75.96
C THR A 6 -24.62 -16.96 -74.49
N LEU A 7 -24.24 -17.94 -73.62
CA LEU A 7 -23.86 -17.74 -72.26
C LEU A 7 -22.42 -17.24 -72.19
N ILE A 8 -22.23 -15.93 -71.93
CA ILE A 8 -20.93 -15.37 -71.65
C ILE A 8 -20.62 -15.63 -70.16
N ILE A 9 -19.74 -16.58 -69.89
CA ILE A 9 -19.18 -16.80 -68.57
C ILE A 9 -18.09 -15.76 -68.37
N PHE A 10 -18.38 -14.72 -67.61
CA PHE A 10 -17.38 -13.81 -67.07
C PHE A 10 -16.62 -14.54 -65.96
N LEU A 11 -15.41 -15.00 -66.29
CA LEU A 11 -14.48 -15.51 -65.29
C LEU A 11 -13.89 -14.30 -64.57
N LEU A 12 -14.49 -13.96 -63.42
CA LEU A 12 -13.94 -12.98 -62.51
C LEU A 12 -12.73 -13.63 -61.78
N ILE A 13 -11.54 -13.48 -62.36
CA ILE A 13 -10.30 -13.78 -61.66
C ILE A 13 -10.12 -12.67 -60.64
N THR A 14 -10.58 -12.88 -59.41
CA THR A 14 -10.15 -12.11 -58.26
C THR A 14 -8.68 -12.45 -58.03
N MET A 15 -7.79 -11.64 -58.57
CA MET A 15 -6.41 -11.56 -58.07
C MET A 15 -6.50 -11.13 -56.62
N ILE A 16 -6.48 -12.08 -55.72
CA ILE A 16 -6.07 -11.83 -54.34
C ILE A 16 -4.58 -11.50 -54.45
N ALA A 17 -4.28 -10.19 -54.53
CA ALA A 17 -2.93 -9.71 -54.32
C ALA A 17 -2.59 -10.06 -52.86
N THR A 18 -2.05 -11.25 -52.64
CA THR A 18 -1.31 -11.50 -51.45
C THR A 18 -0.11 -10.55 -51.49
N THR A 19 -0.21 -9.44 -50.80
CA THR A 19 0.95 -8.62 -50.50
C THR A 19 1.90 -9.50 -49.73
N VAL A 20 2.86 -10.09 -50.42
CA VAL A 20 3.99 -10.73 -49.77
C VAL A 20 4.76 -9.59 -49.14
N PHE A 21 4.56 -9.42 -47.83
CA PHE A 21 5.40 -8.51 -47.06
C PHE A 21 6.83 -9.10 -47.12
N ALA A 22 7.78 -8.31 -47.55
CA ALA A 22 9.17 -8.70 -47.44
C ALA A 22 9.52 -8.81 -45.97
N SER A 23 9.88 -10.02 -45.53
CA SER A 23 10.24 -10.34 -44.16
C SER A 23 11.74 -10.14 -43.97
N ALA A 24 12.13 -9.47 -42.91
CA ALA A 24 13.52 -9.38 -42.44
C ALA A 24 13.72 -10.24 -41.19
N LYS A 25 14.97 -10.62 -40.93
CA LYS A 25 15.32 -11.37 -39.73
C LYS A 25 15.90 -10.44 -38.66
N ALA A 26 15.62 -10.73 -37.40
CA ALA A 26 16.16 -9.98 -36.27
C ALA A 26 17.71 -9.95 -36.26
N THR A 27 18.36 -10.95 -36.85
CA THR A 27 19.82 -10.99 -37.04
C THR A 27 20.36 -9.93 -37.98
N ASP A 28 19.52 -9.38 -38.85
CA ASP A 28 19.93 -8.48 -39.95
C ASP A 28 19.89 -7.00 -39.54
N VAL A 29 19.49 -6.72 -38.31
CA VAL A 29 19.35 -5.35 -37.79
C VAL A 29 19.98 -5.18 -36.41
N THR A 30 20.37 -3.94 -36.13
CA THR A 30 20.66 -3.46 -34.77
C THR A 30 19.48 -2.61 -34.27
N MET A 31 19.25 -2.58 -32.95
CA MET A 31 18.29 -1.69 -32.31
C MET A 31 19.04 -0.58 -31.59
N SER A 32 18.48 0.61 -31.59
CA SER A 32 18.94 1.74 -30.77
C SER A 32 17.75 2.48 -30.16
N VAL A 33 17.96 3.10 -29.02
CA VAL A 33 17.03 4.09 -28.44
C VAL A 33 17.38 5.43 -29.06
N VAL A 34 16.39 6.08 -29.68
CA VAL A 34 16.57 7.38 -30.37
C VAL A 34 16.19 8.53 -29.47
N GLU A 35 15.08 8.36 -28.75
CA GLU A 35 14.56 9.32 -27.77
C GLU A 35 14.05 8.56 -26.55
N ASP A 36 14.60 8.91 -25.39
CA ASP A 36 14.15 8.37 -24.08
C ASP A 36 13.18 9.37 -23.43
N ASN A 37 12.08 9.62 -24.11
CA ASN A 37 11.06 10.54 -23.61
C ASN A 37 10.27 9.90 -22.46
N VAL A 38 10.21 10.59 -21.35
CA VAL A 38 9.39 10.20 -20.21
C VAL A 38 8.01 10.83 -20.36
N CYS A 39 6.98 9.98 -20.44
CA CYS A 39 5.59 10.42 -20.37
C CYS A 39 5.26 10.69 -18.90
N THR A 40 4.91 11.93 -18.56
CA THR A 40 4.43 12.29 -17.22
C THR A 40 3.07 12.97 -17.35
N ILE A 41 2.06 12.42 -16.67
CA ILE A 41 0.72 12.97 -16.57
C ILE A 41 0.48 13.38 -15.11
N LYS A 42 0.21 14.66 -14.87
CA LYS A 42 -0.24 15.15 -13.57
C LYS A 42 -1.71 14.77 -13.40
N LEU A 43 -2.05 13.91 -12.43
CA LEU A 43 -3.42 13.51 -12.15
C LEU A 43 -4.13 14.55 -11.28
N ASN A 44 -3.44 15.01 -10.23
CA ASN A 44 -3.85 16.13 -9.37
C ASN A 44 -2.61 16.80 -8.76
N GLU A 45 -2.77 17.62 -7.70
CA GLU A 45 -1.65 18.34 -7.08
C GLU A 45 -0.62 17.39 -6.41
N SER A 46 -1.02 16.17 -6.06
CA SER A 46 -0.20 15.21 -5.31
C SER A 46 0.00 13.88 -6.01
N ALA A 47 -0.69 13.63 -7.11
CA ALA A 47 -0.63 12.36 -7.81
C ALA A 47 -0.21 12.52 -9.26
N SER A 48 0.51 11.53 -9.77
CA SER A 48 1.02 11.49 -11.13
C SER A 48 1.06 10.08 -11.71
N PHE A 49 1.00 10.01 -13.02
CA PHE A 49 1.35 8.83 -13.78
C PHE A 49 2.66 9.07 -14.53
N GLU A 50 3.50 8.05 -14.63
CA GLU A 50 4.74 8.05 -15.38
C GLU A 50 4.84 6.80 -16.25
N LYS A 51 5.23 6.99 -17.52
CA LYS A 51 5.70 5.90 -18.38
C LYS A 51 7.11 6.24 -18.86
N LYS A 52 8.02 5.29 -18.71
CA LYS A 52 9.40 5.43 -19.16
C LYS A 52 10.02 4.11 -19.57
N LEU A 53 11.07 4.20 -20.32
CA LEU A 53 11.99 3.11 -20.61
C LEU A 53 12.96 2.98 -19.43
N ILE A 54 13.12 1.76 -18.88
CA ILE A 54 13.97 1.51 -17.71
C ILE A 54 15.17 0.62 -18.03
N GLU A 55 15.11 -0.17 -19.12
CA GLU A 55 16.18 -1.07 -19.50
C GLU A 55 16.17 -1.30 -21.02
N THR A 56 17.34 -1.52 -21.59
CA THR A 56 17.53 -1.90 -22.99
C THR A 56 18.53 -3.04 -23.11
N ASP A 57 18.12 -4.14 -23.73
CA ASP A 57 19.02 -5.20 -24.18
C ASP A 57 19.13 -5.15 -25.70
N LEU A 58 20.08 -4.37 -26.18
CA LEU A 58 20.28 -4.16 -27.63
C LEU A 58 20.69 -5.46 -28.35
N THR A 59 21.31 -6.40 -27.64
CA THR A 59 21.69 -7.71 -28.19
C THR A 59 20.45 -8.56 -28.48
N LYS A 60 19.51 -8.58 -27.53
CA LYS A 60 18.23 -9.29 -27.68
C LYS A 60 17.20 -8.47 -28.45
N LYS A 61 17.51 -7.20 -28.78
CA LYS A 61 16.57 -6.25 -29.39
C LYS A 61 15.28 -6.13 -28.57
N GLU A 62 15.48 -5.89 -27.28
CA GLU A 62 14.46 -5.84 -26.26
C GLU A 62 14.56 -4.52 -25.48
N VAL A 63 13.42 -3.90 -25.22
CA VAL A 63 13.30 -2.74 -24.34
C VAL A 63 12.31 -3.04 -23.25
N THR A 64 12.58 -2.58 -22.01
CA THR A 64 11.69 -2.72 -20.87
C THR A 64 11.08 -1.36 -20.53
N LEU A 65 9.77 -1.31 -20.50
CA LEU A 65 8.99 -0.13 -20.16
C LEU A 65 8.33 -0.30 -18.78
N GLN A 66 8.24 0.80 -18.05
CA GLN A 66 7.57 0.88 -16.76
C GLN A 66 6.39 1.84 -16.85
N LEU A 67 5.24 1.40 -16.36
CA LEU A 67 4.10 2.26 -16.03
C LEU A 67 4.03 2.39 -14.50
N LYS A 68 3.87 3.60 -14.00
CA LYS A 68 3.87 3.90 -12.58
C LYS A 68 2.78 4.92 -12.26
N VAL A 69 1.90 4.59 -11.33
CA VAL A 69 1.00 5.56 -10.69
C VAL A 69 1.54 5.85 -9.31
N ASN A 70 1.76 7.11 -9.01
CA ASN A 70 2.25 7.58 -7.72
C ASN A 70 1.21 8.49 -7.08
N ASN A 71 0.81 8.19 -5.85
CA ASN A 71 -0.04 9.03 -5.03
C ASN A 71 0.77 9.58 -3.84
N ALA A 72 1.40 10.72 -4.04
CA ALA A 72 2.20 11.38 -3.00
C ALA A 72 1.34 12.23 -2.04
N ALA A 73 0.01 12.12 -2.10
CA ALA A 73 -0.88 12.78 -1.15
C ALA A 73 -0.54 12.36 0.28
N LYS A 74 -0.69 13.28 1.21
CA LYS A 74 -0.66 12.95 2.62
C LYS A 74 -2.08 12.70 3.10
N SER A 75 -2.26 11.62 3.83
CA SER A 75 -3.51 11.44 4.58
C SER A 75 -3.59 12.55 5.63
N ILE A 76 -4.71 13.25 5.65
CA ILE A 76 -4.93 14.37 6.58
C ILE A 76 -5.96 13.92 7.61
N ILE A 77 -5.58 13.97 8.89
CA ILE A 77 -6.56 13.87 9.97
C ILE A 77 -7.33 15.17 10.01
N PRO A 78 -8.67 15.15 10.08
CA PRO A 78 -9.43 16.36 10.27
C PRO A 78 -8.96 17.11 11.51
N SER A 79 -8.99 18.43 11.43
CA SER A 79 -8.71 19.29 12.57
C SER A 79 -9.56 18.89 13.77
N GLY A 80 -8.99 18.90 14.98
CA GLY A 80 -9.72 18.47 16.16
C GLY A 80 -8.89 18.39 17.42
N GLU A 81 -9.53 17.84 18.44
CA GLU A 81 -8.93 17.56 19.74
C GLU A 81 -8.91 16.05 19.95
N MET A 82 -7.74 15.52 20.29
CA MET A 82 -7.52 14.09 20.55
C MET A 82 -7.08 13.88 21.98
N MET A 83 -7.73 12.98 22.70
CA MET A 83 -7.35 12.61 24.07
C MET A 83 -6.79 11.19 24.10
N LEU A 84 -5.55 11.04 24.52
CA LEU A 84 -4.97 9.76 24.88
C LEU A 84 -5.33 9.44 26.34
N VAL A 85 -5.97 8.30 26.56
CA VAL A 85 -6.41 7.80 27.87
C VAL A 85 -5.64 6.53 28.16
N ILE A 86 -4.61 6.63 29.01
CA ILE A 86 -3.61 5.59 29.20
C ILE A 86 -3.77 4.97 30.58
N ASP A 87 -3.91 3.66 30.60
CA ASP A 87 -3.90 2.87 31.84
C ASP A 87 -2.52 2.98 32.51
N SER A 88 -2.52 3.31 33.78
CA SER A 88 -1.34 3.38 34.65
C SER A 88 -1.42 2.42 35.86
N SER A 89 -2.32 1.43 35.79
CA SER A 89 -2.44 0.40 36.81
C SER A 89 -1.22 -0.51 36.86
N SER A 90 -1.05 -1.24 37.96
CA SER A 90 0.14 -2.08 38.20
C SER A 90 0.28 -3.26 37.22
N SER A 91 -0.79 -3.70 36.59
CA SER A 91 -0.73 -4.73 35.52
C SER A 91 0.11 -4.30 34.34
N MET A 92 0.12 -2.99 34.02
CA MET A 92 0.96 -2.40 32.99
C MET A 92 2.47 -2.55 33.25
N ASP A 93 2.89 -2.80 34.47
CA ASP A 93 4.28 -3.05 34.86
C ASP A 93 4.73 -4.50 34.58
N GLN A 94 3.85 -5.35 34.07
CA GLN A 94 4.22 -6.71 33.69
C GLN A 94 5.30 -6.69 32.60
N VAL A 95 6.37 -7.48 32.85
CA VAL A 95 7.46 -7.66 31.88
C VAL A 95 6.98 -8.58 30.75
N VAL A 96 7.07 -8.11 29.52
CA VAL A 96 6.66 -8.83 28.31
C VAL A 96 7.84 -9.38 27.50
N SER A 97 9.02 -8.72 27.58
CA SER A 97 10.24 -9.21 26.93
C SER A 97 11.49 -8.60 27.56
N GLY A 98 12.41 -9.44 27.98
CA GLY A 98 13.66 -8.99 28.61
C GLY A 98 13.41 -8.14 29.86
N THR A 99 13.66 -6.84 29.80
CA THR A 99 13.33 -5.86 30.85
C THR A 99 12.20 -4.92 30.46
N THR A 100 11.63 -5.10 29.26
CA THR A 100 10.60 -4.22 28.70
C THR A 100 9.25 -4.60 29.30
N THR A 101 8.57 -3.63 29.89
CA THR A 101 7.22 -3.80 30.42
C THR A 101 6.18 -3.50 29.35
N ARG A 102 4.95 -3.95 29.58
CA ARG A 102 3.79 -3.59 28.74
C ARG A 102 3.62 -2.07 28.68
N LYS A 103 3.79 -1.39 29.80
CA LYS A 103 3.80 0.08 29.87
C LYS A 103 4.85 0.70 28.92
N ASP A 104 6.08 0.18 28.95
CA ASP A 104 7.13 0.70 28.07
C ASP A 104 6.74 0.59 26.59
N LEU A 105 6.15 -0.54 26.18
CA LEU A 105 5.67 -0.72 24.82
C LEU A 105 4.57 0.27 24.44
N VAL A 106 3.58 0.43 25.34
CA VAL A 106 2.45 1.35 25.11
C VAL A 106 2.93 2.79 25.04
N LEU A 107 3.75 3.26 25.99
CA LEU A 107 4.23 4.64 26.00
C LEU A 107 5.15 4.97 24.83
N ASN A 108 6.05 4.05 24.47
CA ASN A 108 6.91 4.21 23.30
C ASN A 108 6.09 4.27 22.01
N SER A 109 5.07 3.41 21.88
CA SER A 109 4.20 3.39 20.70
C SER A 109 3.28 4.62 20.65
N ALA A 110 2.77 5.08 21.79
CA ALA A 110 2.01 6.33 21.89
C ALA A 110 2.86 7.55 21.48
N ASN A 111 4.15 7.59 21.86
CA ASN A 111 5.07 8.64 21.42
C ASN A 111 5.27 8.64 19.91
N LYS A 112 5.40 7.46 19.27
CA LYS A 112 5.49 7.33 17.81
C LYS A 112 4.21 7.79 17.13
N LEU A 113 3.05 7.38 17.69
CA LEU A 113 1.74 7.79 17.18
C LEU A 113 1.57 9.31 17.22
N VAL A 114 1.86 9.96 18.36
CA VAL A 114 1.79 11.42 18.53
C VAL A 114 2.68 12.13 17.52
N GLU A 115 3.90 11.67 17.32
CA GLU A 115 4.85 12.22 16.35
C GLU A 115 4.27 12.15 14.93
N SER A 116 3.83 10.96 14.50
CA SER A 116 3.27 10.77 13.16
C SER A 116 1.99 11.60 12.93
N LEU A 117 1.10 11.67 13.93
CA LEU A 117 -0.15 12.43 13.84
C LEU A 117 0.09 13.94 13.72
N LEU A 118 1.00 14.48 14.52
CA LEU A 118 1.30 15.92 14.52
C LEU A 118 2.24 16.33 13.38
N GLU A 119 3.09 15.42 12.89
CA GLU A 119 3.83 15.65 11.66
C GLU A 119 2.89 15.81 10.45
N ALA A 120 1.86 14.98 10.38
CA ALA A 120 0.83 15.07 9.34
C ALA A 120 -0.09 16.30 9.52
N ASN A 121 -0.31 16.78 10.75
CA ASN A 121 -1.24 17.86 11.10
C ASN A 121 -0.69 18.85 12.13
N PRO A 122 0.36 19.60 11.82
CA PRO A 122 1.09 20.37 12.82
C PRO A 122 0.32 21.56 13.43
N THR A 123 -0.76 22.00 12.79
CA THR A 123 -1.50 23.22 13.21
C THR A 123 -2.95 22.96 13.60
N SER A 124 -3.55 21.90 13.09
CA SER A 124 -5.01 21.68 13.18
C SER A 124 -5.44 20.60 14.16
N LEU A 125 -4.50 19.74 14.58
CA LEU A 125 -4.73 18.71 15.60
C LEU A 125 -4.02 19.11 16.90
N LYS A 126 -4.72 18.93 18.04
CA LYS A 126 -4.15 19.07 19.37
C LYS A 126 -4.37 17.79 20.16
N ILE A 127 -3.36 17.34 20.88
CA ILE A 127 -3.39 16.10 21.66
C ILE A 127 -3.27 16.42 23.13
N GLY A 128 -4.17 15.89 23.95
CA GLY A 128 -4.12 15.87 25.41
C GLY A 128 -3.90 14.45 25.93
N VAL A 129 -3.48 14.32 27.17
CA VAL A 129 -3.21 13.02 27.78
C VAL A 129 -3.81 12.96 29.19
N VAL A 130 -4.52 11.88 29.46
CA VAL A 130 -5.07 11.49 30.75
C VAL A 130 -4.57 10.10 31.09
N THR A 131 -4.28 9.84 32.37
CA THR A 131 -4.06 8.50 32.90
C THR A 131 -5.16 8.11 33.86
N PHE A 132 -5.35 6.82 34.05
CA PHE A 132 -6.27 6.28 35.05
C PHE A 132 -5.70 5.03 35.71
N SER A 133 -6.01 4.87 36.98
CA SER A 133 -5.73 3.65 37.80
C SER A 133 -6.49 3.71 39.11
N THR A 134 -5.82 4.00 40.23
CA THR A 134 -6.37 4.44 41.49
C THR A 134 -5.76 5.78 41.89
N GLY A 135 -6.54 6.60 42.56
CA GLY A 135 -6.05 7.83 43.18
C GLY A 135 -5.06 7.55 44.32
N THR A 136 -4.43 8.61 44.78
CA THR A 136 -3.49 8.55 45.91
C THR A 136 -4.09 9.10 47.21
N GLU A 137 -5.35 9.55 47.15
CA GLU A 137 -6.05 10.07 48.33
C GLU A 137 -6.27 8.99 49.36
N LYS A 138 -6.15 9.38 50.65
CA LYS A 138 -6.41 8.51 51.77
C LYS A 138 -7.48 9.10 52.67
N ASP A 139 -8.31 8.24 53.23
CA ASP A 139 -9.30 8.63 54.20
C ASP A 139 -8.63 8.98 55.56
N GLU A 140 -9.43 9.36 56.53
CA GLU A 140 -9.01 9.72 57.90
C GLU A 140 -8.31 8.56 58.64
N ASN A 141 -8.53 7.32 58.16
CA ASN A 141 -7.92 6.12 58.73
C ASN A 141 -6.67 5.69 57.95
N GLY A 142 -6.28 6.43 56.92
CA GLY A 142 -5.11 6.15 56.07
C GLY A 142 -5.35 5.12 54.98
N TYR A 143 -6.59 4.67 54.73
CA TYR A 143 -6.93 3.77 53.65
C TYR A 143 -7.07 4.55 52.33
N LEU A 144 -6.68 3.90 51.23
CA LEU A 144 -6.81 4.47 49.92
C LEU A 144 -8.27 4.68 49.54
N VAL A 145 -8.63 5.91 49.17
CA VAL A 145 -9.95 6.23 48.62
C VAL A 145 -9.97 5.83 47.17
N THR A 146 -10.83 4.92 46.78
CA THR A 146 -10.93 4.35 45.43
C THR A 146 -12.36 4.40 44.88
N GLY A 147 -12.54 4.28 43.61
CA GLY A 147 -13.83 4.41 42.93
C GLY A 147 -14.30 5.87 42.86
N THR A 148 -13.39 6.79 42.64
CA THR A 148 -13.66 8.24 42.58
C THR A 148 -13.14 8.85 41.26
N GLU A 149 -13.53 10.10 41.02
CA GLU A 149 -12.99 10.85 39.89
C GLU A 149 -11.48 11.11 40.03
N ALA A 150 -10.94 11.14 41.23
CA ALA A 150 -9.51 11.30 41.53
C ALA A 150 -8.65 10.09 41.10
N ASP A 151 -9.28 8.97 40.73
CA ASP A 151 -8.59 7.82 40.15
C ASP A 151 -8.06 8.06 38.71
N ALA A 152 -8.44 9.18 38.12
CA ALA A 152 -7.87 9.66 36.86
C ALA A 152 -7.11 10.97 37.03
N GLN A 153 -6.05 11.15 36.26
CA GLN A 153 -5.20 12.34 36.30
C GLN A 153 -4.92 12.91 34.91
N LYS A 154 -5.02 14.25 34.80
CA LYS A 154 -4.60 14.95 33.60
C LYS A 154 -3.07 15.06 33.57
N VAL A 155 -2.44 14.45 32.57
CA VAL A 155 -0.98 14.50 32.34
C VAL A 155 -0.61 15.79 31.61
N CYS A 156 -1.40 16.17 30.59
CA CYS A 156 -1.24 17.43 29.88
C CYS A 156 -2.53 17.91 29.20
N ASP A 157 -2.62 19.23 29.05
CA ASP A 157 -3.64 19.88 28.24
C ASP A 157 -3.40 19.62 26.74
N PHE A 158 -4.41 19.94 25.93
CA PHE A 158 -4.30 19.87 24.48
C PHE A 158 -3.15 20.73 23.95
N SER A 159 -2.23 20.12 23.23
CA SER A 159 -1.04 20.72 22.66
C SER A 159 -0.72 20.11 21.30
N ASN A 160 -0.01 20.85 20.46
CA ASN A 160 0.63 20.37 19.24
C ASN A 160 2.16 20.41 19.33
N ASP A 161 2.71 20.66 20.52
CA ASP A 161 4.14 20.58 20.78
C ASP A 161 4.56 19.10 20.99
N VAL A 162 5.07 18.48 19.93
CA VAL A 162 5.49 17.08 19.90
C VAL A 162 6.50 16.77 21.01
N THR A 163 7.49 17.64 21.22
CA THR A 163 8.56 17.41 22.20
C THR A 163 8.00 17.43 23.62
N SER A 164 7.14 18.40 23.94
CA SER A 164 6.51 18.49 25.24
C SER A 164 5.60 17.28 25.53
N LEU A 165 4.79 16.88 24.53
CA LEU A 165 3.91 15.71 24.65
C LEU A 165 4.69 14.42 24.89
N LYS A 166 5.73 14.15 24.07
CA LYS A 166 6.58 12.94 24.21
C LYS A 166 7.26 12.88 25.59
N ASN A 167 7.77 14.02 26.08
CA ASN A 167 8.38 14.08 27.40
C ASN A 167 7.38 13.75 28.51
N LYS A 168 6.16 14.27 28.44
CA LYS A 168 5.10 14.03 29.43
C LYS A 168 4.61 12.59 29.37
N ILE A 169 4.40 12.03 28.17
CA ILE A 169 4.02 10.62 27.99
C ILE A 169 5.11 9.69 28.57
N SER A 170 6.37 9.94 28.26
CA SER A 170 7.50 9.13 28.77
C SER A 170 7.68 9.22 30.29
N ALA A 171 7.18 10.28 30.92
CA ALA A 171 7.23 10.47 32.36
C ALA A 171 6.10 9.77 33.12
N ILE A 172 5.12 9.18 32.44
CA ILE A 172 4.00 8.45 33.07
C ILE A 172 4.55 7.27 33.84
N LYS A 173 4.18 7.19 35.12
CA LYS A 173 4.55 6.09 36.04
C LYS A 173 3.31 5.31 36.40
N GLY A 174 3.47 4.05 36.77
CA GLY A 174 2.44 3.28 37.41
C GLY A 174 2.07 3.94 38.78
N THR A 175 0.81 4.27 38.95
CA THR A 175 0.35 5.03 40.15
C THR A 175 -0.59 4.27 41.04
N GLY A 176 -1.20 3.18 40.58
CA GLY A 176 -2.20 2.48 41.37
C GLY A 176 -2.30 0.98 41.06
N GLN A 177 -2.99 0.27 41.97
CA GLN A 177 -3.15 -1.19 41.89
C GLN A 177 -4.33 -1.64 41.04
N TYR A 178 -5.28 -0.74 40.76
CA TYR A 178 -6.58 -1.10 40.18
C TYR A 178 -6.91 -0.26 38.98
N THR A 179 -7.97 -0.64 38.26
CA THR A 179 -8.34 -0.09 36.97
C THR A 179 -9.69 0.61 37.05
N ASN A 180 -9.72 1.95 37.11
CA ASN A 180 -10.92 2.77 37.02
C ASN A 180 -11.01 3.46 35.63
N LEU A 181 -11.40 2.67 34.62
CA LEU A 181 -11.59 3.17 33.29
C LEU A 181 -12.69 4.25 33.22
N ASP A 182 -13.75 4.11 34.03
CA ASP A 182 -14.85 5.08 34.08
C ASP A 182 -14.35 6.50 34.42
N SER A 183 -13.48 6.63 35.44
CA SER A 183 -12.90 7.90 35.83
C SER A 183 -12.04 8.50 34.68
N GLY A 184 -11.24 7.66 34.01
CA GLY A 184 -10.43 8.06 32.86
C GLY A 184 -11.28 8.63 31.72
N LEU A 185 -12.36 7.94 31.34
CA LEU A 185 -13.29 8.36 30.30
C LEU A 185 -14.00 9.66 30.64
N ARG A 186 -14.48 9.82 31.91
CA ARG A 186 -15.14 11.05 32.39
C ARG A 186 -14.19 12.23 32.35
N LEU A 187 -12.98 12.08 32.90
CA LEU A 187 -11.97 13.13 32.89
C LEU A 187 -11.60 13.52 31.45
N ALA A 188 -11.32 12.53 30.59
CA ALA A 188 -10.99 12.79 29.18
C ALA A 188 -12.11 13.53 28.46
N LYS A 189 -13.37 13.11 28.62
CA LYS A 189 -14.54 13.78 28.05
C LYS A 189 -14.66 15.25 28.48
N SER A 190 -14.41 15.52 29.77
CA SER A 190 -14.51 16.88 30.33
C SER A 190 -13.45 17.85 29.83
N GLN A 191 -12.34 17.35 29.24
CA GLN A 191 -11.26 18.18 28.73
C GLN A 191 -11.55 18.78 27.36
N PHE A 192 -12.45 18.21 26.56
CA PHE A 192 -12.77 18.75 25.24
C PHE A 192 -13.33 20.18 25.32
N THR A 193 -12.74 21.11 24.58
CA THR A 193 -12.97 22.54 24.74
C THR A 193 -14.00 23.10 23.79
N SER A 194 -14.22 22.49 22.61
CA SER A 194 -15.10 23.00 21.58
C SER A 194 -16.22 22.02 21.23
N ALA A 195 -17.44 22.54 21.06
CA ALA A 195 -18.56 21.75 20.55
C ALA A 195 -18.40 21.41 19.05
N ASP A 196 -17.72 22.27 18.30
CA ASP A 196 -17.66 22.22 16.83
C ASP A 196 -16.42 21.47 16.27
N ASN A 197 -15.43 21.16 17.12
CA ASN A 197 -14.25 20.40 16.71
C ASN A 197 -14.54 18.90 16.67
N ASN A 198 -13.87 18.19 15.74
CA ASN A 198 -13.80 16.72 15.82
C ASN A 198 -13.13 16.32 17.14
N LYS A 199 -13.67 15.29 17.77
CA LYS A 199 -13.21 14.79 19.06
C LYS A 199 -12.82 13.34 18.92
N TYR A 200 -11.54 13.05 19.18
CA TYR A 200 -10.99 11.72 19.14
C TYR A 200 -10.57 11.28 20.55
N MET A 201 -10.82 10.04 20.89
CA MET A 201 -10.36 9.45 22.13
C MET A 201 -9.73 8.09 21.84
N ILE A 202 -8.52 7.89 22.35
CA ILE A 202 -7.81 6.61 22.24
C ILE A 202 -7.56 6.10 23.64
N VAL A 203 -8.17 4.96 23.96
CA VAL A 203 -7.98 4.25 25.24
C VAL A 203 -6.96 3.13 25.03
N LEU A 204 -5.91 3.14 25.85
CA LEU A 204 -4.86 2.12 25.86
C LEU A 204 -4.84 1.47 27.25
N THR A 205 -5.25 0.21 27.36
CA THR A 205 -5.40 -0.51 28.63
C THR A 205 -4.99 -1.98 28.49
N ASP A 206 -4.56 -2.57 29.60
CA ASP A 206 -4.35 -4.01 29.76
C ASP A 206 -5.28 -4.65 30.80
N GLY A 207 -6.17 -3.84 31.37
CA GLY A 207 -7.03 -4.25 32.48
C GLY A 207 -8.52 -4.11 32.19
N LEU A 208 -9.30 -4.99 32.82
CA LEU A 208 -10.73 -4.84 32.91
C LEU A 208 -11.08 -3.93 34.09
N PRO A 209 -12.15 -3.13 33.99
CA PRO A 209 -12.55 -2.25 35.06
C PRO A 209 -12.95 -3.07 36.29
N ASN A 210 -12.34 -2.76 37.43
CA ASN A 210 -12.69 -3.28 38.76
C ASN A 210 -13.08 -2.15 39.71
N LEU A 211 -13.04 -0.91 39.26
CA LEU A 211 -13.55 0.29 39.88
C LEU A 211 -14.35 1.12 38.87
N ALA A 212 -15.35 1.86 39.35
CA ALA A 212 -16.00 2.93 38.63
C ALA A 212 -16.35 4.06 39.59
N VAL A 213 -16.62 5.25 39.13
CA VAL A 213 -17.00 6.38 40.02
C VAL A 213 -18.29 6.05 40.79
N GLY A 214 -18.20 6.03 42.09
CA GLY A 214 -19.27 5.64 43.01
C GLY A 214 -19.39 4.14 43.25
N HIS A 215 -18.59 3.31 42.62
CA HIS A 215 -18.65 1.86 42.71
C HIS A 215 -17.27 1.24 42.94
N ASN A 216 -17.17 0.30 43.87
CA ASN A 216 -15.93 -0.32 44.29
C ASN A 216 -16.13 -1.82 44.54
N ASP A 217 -15.72 -2.65 43.57
CA ASP A 217 -15.79 -4.11 43.68
C ASP A 217 -14.84 -4.70 44.72
N LEU A 218 -13.78 -3.98 45.08
CA LEU A 218 -12.68 -4.47 45.91
C LEU A 218 -13.04 -4.62 47.36
N VAL A 219 -14.00 -3.83 47.87
CA VAL A 219 -14.38 -3.79 49.28
C VAL A 219 -15.49 -4.80 49.58
N THR A 220 -16.44 -4.95 48.69
CA THR A 220 -17.65 -5.74 48.95
C THR A 220 -17.69 -7.08 48.23
N TYR A 221 -16.86 -7.28 47.19
CA TYR A 221 -16.90 -8.42 46.24
C TYR A 221 -18.29 -8.63 45.59
N ASN A 222 -19.16 -7.61 45.67
CA ASN A 222 -20.53 -7.61 45.15
C ASN A 222 -20.80 -6.36 44.30
N GLY A 223 -19.77 -5.66 43.85
CA GLY A 223 -19.90 -4.41 43.10
C GLY A 223 -19.51 -4.50 41.64
N LEU A 224 -19.11 -5.68 41.16
CA LEU A 224 -18.61 -5.82 39.79
C LEU A 224 -19.68 -5.50 38.73
N THR A 225 -20.92 -5.97 38.93
CA THR A 225 -22.04 -5.68 38.02
C THR A 225 -22.25 -4.17 37.89
N ASP A 226 -22.19 -3.42 39.00
CA ASP A 226 -22.35 -1.96 38.95
C ASP A 226 -21.15 -1.27 38.30
N VAL A 227 -19.93 -1.74 38.54
CA VAL A 227 -18.71 -1.26 37.90
C VAL A 227 -18.80 -1.43 36.36
N ILE A 228 -19.16 -2.63 35.90
CA ILE A 228 -19.30 -2.97 34.49
C ILE A 228 -20.38 -2.10 33.83
N ASN A 229 -21.56 -2.00 34.45
CA ASN A 229 -22.68 -1.24 33.92
C ASN A 229 -22.39 0.27 33.87
N THR A 230 -21.74 0.81 34.89
CA THR A 230 -21.34 2.22 34.95
C THR A 230 -20.30 2.53 33.88
N THR A 231 -19.27 1.72 33.74
CA THR A 231 -18.24 1.89 32.71
C THR A 231 -18.84 1.82 31.29
N LYS A 232 -19.71 0.83 31.02
CA LYS A 232 -20.43 0.71 29.76
C LYS A 232 -21.31 1.93 29.49
N SER A 233 -22.04 2.41 30.50
CA SER A 233 -22.87 3.61 30.37
C SER A 233 -22.05 4.85 30.02
N THR A 234 -20.88 5.01 30.62
CA THR A 234 -19.96 6.12 30.31
C THR A 234 -19.44 6.01 28.89
N LEU A 235 -19.01 4.82 28.44
CA LEU A 235 -18.61 4.58 27.04
C LEU A 235 -19.70 4.98 26.05
N THR A 236 -20.94 4.54 26.28
CA THR A 236 -22.07 4.85 25.39
C THR A 236 -22.47 6.32 25.43
N SER A 237 -22.23 7.01 26.56
CA SER A 237 -22.55 8.42 26.77
C SER A 237 -21.52 9.41 26.19
N LEU A 238 -20.44 8.95 25.57
CA LEU A 238 -19.38 9.82 25.01
C LEU A 238 -19.89 10.73 23.87
N GLY A 239 -21.08 10.45 23.31
CA GLY A 239 -21.69 11.29 22.28
C GLY A 239 -20.94 11.22 20.95
N ASN A 240 -20.59 12.39 20.39
CA ASN A 240 -19.89 12.52 19.10
C ASN A 240 -18.37 12.39 19.20
N VAL A 241 -17.88 11.63 20.17
CA VAL A 241 -16.45 11.30 20.28
C VAL A 241 -16.17 10.03 19.45
N ASP A 242 -15.21 10.13 18.55
CA ASP A 242 -14.66 8.98 17.82
C ASP A 242 -13.70 8.24 18.73
N LEU A 243 -14.16 7.08 19.24
CA LEU A 243 -13.45 6.28 20.22
C LEU A 243 -12.72 5.12 19.54
N ILE A 244 -11.47 4.93 19.91
CA ILE A 244 -10.72 3.69 19.64
C ILE A 244 -10.23 3.15 20.98
N THR A 245 -10.56 1.89 21.29
CA THR A 245 -10.08 1.20 22.50
C THR A 245 -9.18 0.06 22.11
N MET A 246 -7.98 0.00 22.68
CA MET A 246 -7.05 -1.12 22.60
C MET A 246 -6.94 -1.79 23.98
N LEU A 247 -7.24 -3.08 24.01
CA LEU A 247 -7.07 -3.95 25.19
C LEU A 247 -6.01 -5.01 24.89
N THR A 248 -5.04 -5.17 25.79
CA THR A 248 -3.98 -6.18 25.68
C THR A 248 -3.85 -6.99 26.97
N GLY A 249 -2.96 -7.99 27.00
CA GLY A 249 -2.61 -8.71 28.21
C GLY A 249 -3.62 -9.73 28.74
N ILE A 250 -4.67 -10.05 27.97
CA ILE A 250 -5.67 -11.04 28.35
C ILE A 250 -5.61 -12.22 27.39
N ASP A 251 -4.84 -13.24 27.75
CA ASP A 251 -4.60 -14.42 26.90
C ASP A 251 -5.66 -15.52 27.10
N ASN A 252 -6.34 -15.55 28.27
CA ASN A 252 -7.35 -16.58 28.59
C ASN A 252 -8.68 -15.95 29.00
N GLU A 253 -9.60 -15.85 28.06
CA GLU A 253 -10.94 -15.31 28.27
C GLU A 253 -11.85 -16.22 29.08
N GLU A 254 -11.60 -17.52 29.10
CA GLU A 254 -12.35 -18.51 29.87
C GLU A 254 -12.01 -18.47 31.40
N ALA A 255 -10.89 -17.87 31.74
CA ALA A 255 -10.49 -17.75 33.13
C ALA A 255 -11.47 -16.87 33.93
N ALA A 256 -11.66 -17.22 35.18
CA ALA A 256 -12.47 -16.42 36.10
C ALA A 256 -11.79 -15.08 36.40
N PHE A 257 -12.51 -13.99 36.12
CA PHE A 257 -12.09 -12.64 36.49
C PHE A 257 -12.50 -12.32 37.95
N ARG A 258 -13.78 -12.55 38.28
CA ARG A 258 -14.37 -12.31 39.59
C ARG A 258 -15.50 -13.27 39.87
N THR A 259 -15.79 -13.47 41.16
CA THR A 259 -17.01 -14.13 41.62
C THR A 259 -17.84 -13.14 42.44
N GLU A 260 -19.08 -12.93 42.05
CA GLU A 260 -20.05 -12.07 42.75
C GLU A 260 -21.24 -12.94 43.19
N GLY A 261 -21.33 -13.23 44.47
CA GLY A 261 -22.29 -14.21 45.02
C GLY A 261 -22.06 -15.61 44.45
N GLU A 262 -23.06 -16.15 43.74
CA GLU A 262 -22.97 -17.44 43.03
C GLU A 262 -22.49 -17.28 41.57
N ASN A 263 -22.39 -16.04 41.05
CA ASN A 263 -22.02 -15.77 39.69
C ASN A 263 -20.51 -15.68 39.54
N VAL A 264 -19.96 -16.43 38.58
CA VAL A 264 -18.57 -16.34 38.19
C VAL A 264 -18.51 -15.57 36.87
N TYR A 265 -17.86 -14.41 36.87
CA TYR A 265 -17.61 -13.62 35.66
C TYR A 265 -16.26 -14.02 35.08
N THR A 266 -16.23 -14.43 33.83
CA THR A 266 -14.96 -14.65 33.09
C THR A 266 -14.44 -13.35 32.47
N TYR A 267 -13.15 -13.33 32.14
CA TYR A 267 -12.57 -12.20 31.41
C TYR A 267 -13.36 -11.91 30.12
N GLY A 268 -13.70 -12.94 29.33
CA GLY A 268 -14.44 -12.80 28.08
C GLY A 268 -15.84 -12.20 28.27
N GLN A 269 -16.56 -12.60 29.33
CA GLN A 269 -17.88 -12.03 29.66
C GLN A 269 -17.78 -10.53 29.96
N VAL A 270 -16.78 -10.12 30.73
CA VAL A 270 -16.58 -8.71 31.08
C VAL A 270 -16.17 -7.90 29.85
N ILE A 271 -15.24 -8.42 29.04
CA ILE A 271 -14.83 -7.80 27.77
C ILE A 271 -16.05 -7.56 26.89
N GLN A 272 -16.82 -8.62 26.63
CA GLN A 272 -18.01 -8.54 25.77
C GLN A 272 -19.04 -7.56 26.32
N THR A 273 -19.23 -7.50 27.64
CA THR A 273 -20.22 -6.61 28.24
C THR A 273 -19.79 -5.15 28.18
N VAL A 274 -18.52 -4.85 28.45
CA VAL A 274 -18.01 -3.47 28.52
C VAL A 274 -17.67 -2.95 27.12
N PHE A 275 -16.85 -3.69 26.36
CA PHE A 275 -16.27 -3.23 25.09
C PHE A 275 -16.99 -3.75 23.85
N GLY A 276 -17.74 -4.86 23.98
CA GLY A 276 -18.33 -5.58 22.83
C GLY A 276 -17.32 -6.53 22.18
N THR A 277 -17.43 -6.70 20.87
CA THR A 277 -16.47 -7.43 20.03
C THR A 277 -15.83 -6.47 19.00
N GLU A 278 -14.78 -6.92 18.31
CA GLU A 278 -14.17 -6.10 17.24
C GLU A 278 -15.18 -5.78 16.12
N GLU A 279 -16.07 -6.73 15.77
CA GLU A 279 -17.12 -6.53 14.76
C GLU A 279 -18.30 -5.70 15.27
N ASN A 280 -18.59 -5.78 16.56
CA ASN A 280 -19.70 -5.08 17.21
C ASN A 280 -19.26 -4.42 18.52
N PRO A 281 -18.44 -3.37 18.46
CA PRO A 281 -17.95 -2.67 19.64
C PRO A 281 -19.09 -1.91 20.35
N THR A 282 -19.02 -1.79 21.67
CA THR A 282 -19.94 -0.97 22.47
C THR A 282 -19.93 0.49 22.01
N LYS A 283 -18.74 1.00 21.58
CA LYS A 283 -18.57 2.35 21.03
C LYS A 283 -17.33 2.41 20.15
N GLY A 284 -17.45 3.05 19.00
CA GLY A 284 -16.32 3.33 18.12
C GLY A 284 -15.66 2.07 17.55
N LYS A 285 -14.35 1.92 17.74
CA LYS A 285 -13.56 0.72 17.36
C LYS A 285 -12.95 0.08 18.59
N PHE A 286 -12.85 -1.23 18.58
CA PHE A 286 -12.25 -2.02 19.65
C PHE A 286 -11.23 -2.99 19.08
N TYR A 287 -10.05 -3.04 19.67
CA TYR A 287 -8.97 -3.98 19.35
C TYR A 287 -8.58 -4.76 20.61
N LYS A 288 -8.75 -6.07 20.58
CA LYS A 288 -8.18 -6.98 21.55
C LYS A 288 -6.97 -7.67 20.92
N ILE A 289 -5.80 -7.46 21.51
CA ILE A 289 -4.52 -7.88 20.94
C ILE A 289 -3.64 -8.58 21.98
N SER A 290 -2.62 -9.29 21.50
CA SER A 290 -1.52 -9.79 22.33
C SER A 290 -0.43 -8.72 22.52
N ASP A 291 0.40 -8.89 23.55
CA ASP A 291 1.43 -7.89 23.88
C ASP A 291 2.45 -7.64 22.74
N ASN A 292 2.74 -8.64 21.93
CA ASN A 292 3.65 -8.50 20.78
C ASN A 292 3.05 -7.71 19.60
N GLU A 293 1.75 -7.40 19.64
CA GLU A 293 1.08 -6.61 18.61
C GLU A 293 0.88 -5.14 19.02
N ILE A 294 1.25 -4.75 20.25
CA ILE A 294 1.02 -3.40 20.79
C ILE A 294 1.57 -2.33 19.85
N GLU A 295 2.86 -2.42 19.51
CA GLU A 295 3.50 -1.41 18.66
C GLU A 295 2.80 -1.32 17.31
N LYS A 296 2.62 -2.45 16.61
CA LYS A 296 1.98 -2.48 15.30
C LYS A 296 0.55 -1.96 15.34
N THR A 297 -0.21 -2.32 16.36
CA THR A 297 -1.60 -1.86 16.49
C THR A 297 -1.68 -0.35 16.70
N ILE A 298 -0.84 0.21 17.56
CA ILE A 298 -0.86 1.65 17.85
C ILE A 298 -0.34 2.46 16.65
N THR A 299 0.79 2.05 16.07
CA THR A 299 1.47 2.86 15.04
C THR A 299 0.92 2.67 13.62
N GLU A 300 0.23 1.55 13.35
CA GLU A 300 -0.29 1.25 12.03
C GLU A 300 -1.83 1.21 12.00
N LYS A 301 -2.48 0.34 12.83
CA LYS A 301 -3.94 0.15 12.77
C LYS A 301 -4.68 1.38 13.29
N ILE A 302 -4.35 1.84 14.53
CA ILE A 302 -4.99 3.02 15.14
C ILE A 302 -4.66 4.27 14.32
N TYR A 303 -3.41 4.45 13.88
CA TYR A 303 -3.03 5.55 13.01
C TYR A 303 -3.90 5.58 11.75
N ARG A 304 -4.05 4.45 11.06
CA ARG A 304 -4.88 4.34 9.85
C ARG A 304 -6.36 4.64 10.11
N ASP A 305 -6.89 4.21 11.26
CA ASP A 305 -8.28 4.43 11.62
C ASP A 305 -8.62 5.90 11.92
N LEU A 306 -7.61 6.66 12.31
CA LEU A 306 -7.72 8.09 12.56
C LEU A 306 -7.64 8.95 11.28
N LEU A 307 -7.32 8.33 10.14
CA LEU A 307 -7.21 8.97 8.84
C LEU A 307 -8.56 8.91 8.09
N PRO A 308 -9.54 9.77 8.38
CA PRO A 308 -10.88 9.66 7.77
C PRO A 308 -10.92 10.16 6.33
N ILE A 309 -9.91 10.92 5.89
CA ILE A 309 -9.77 11.32 4.50
C ILE A 309 -8.64 10.47 3.92
N ASP A 310 -9.03 9.35 3.37
CA ASP A 310 -8.19 8.58 2.50
C ASP A 310 -8.10 9.35 1.17
N ASN A 311 -7.07 10.20 1.03
CA ASN A 311 -6.75 10.83 -0.24
C ASN A 311 -6.29 9.76 -1.25
N ALA A 312 -7.06 8.68 -1.35
CA ALA A 312 -6.84 7.63 -2.31
C ALA A 312 -7.34 8.05 -3.69
N LEU A 313 -6.64 7.63 -4.71
CA LEU A 313 -7.21 7.53 -6.04
C LEU A 313 -7.99 6.22 -6.12
N GLU A 314 -9.18 6.24 -6.74
CA GLU A 314 -10.02 5.06 -6.89
C GLU A 314 -10.36 4.80 -8.36
N ASP A 315 -10.75 3.57 -8.68
CA ASP A 315 -11.17 3.15 -10.02
C ASP A 315 -10.18 3.58 -11.11
N ILE A 316 -8.87 3.43 -10.86
CA ILE A 316 -7.83 3.82 -11.80
C ILE A 316 -7.77 2.79 -12.92
N VAL A 317 -7.90 3.25 -14.16
CA VAL A 317 -7.74 2.43 -15.36
C VAL A 317 -6.71 3.10 -16.26
N VAL A 318 -5.60 2.43 -16.48
CA VAL A 318 -4.57 2.84 -17.42
C VAL A 318 -4.71 1.99 -18.68
N LYS A 319 -4.84 2.64 -19.85
CA LYS A 319 -4.82 1.99 -21.16
C LYS A 319 -3.60 2.48 -21.94
N ASP A 320 -2.69 1.58 -22.23
CA ASP A 320 -1.49 1.86 -23.01
C ASP A 320 -1.65 1.28 -24.41
N TYR A 321 -1.82 2.16 -25.40
CA TYR A 321 -2.14 1.81 -26.78
C TYR A 321 -0.86 1.67 -27.60
N PHE A 322 -0.78 0.60 -28.39
CA PHE A 322 0.36 0.29 -29.23
C PHE A 322 0.04 0.57 -30.70
N PRO A 323 0.95 1.21 -31.43
CA PRO A 323 0.84 1.29 -32.90
C PRO A 323 0.81 -0.12 -33.49
N GLN A 324 0.10 -0.30 -34.62
CA GLN A 324 -0.04 -1.59 -35.29
C GLN A 324 1.32 -2.23 -35.59
N TYR A 325 2.32 -1.45 -36.01
CA TYR A 325 3.66 -1.98 -36.26
C TYR A 325 4.38 -2.55 -35.03
N ILE A 326 4.06 -2.10 -33.80
CA ILE A 326 4.55 -2.73 -32.58
C ILE A 326 3.84 -4.07 -32.35
N VAL A 327 2.52 -4.11 -32.49
CA VAL A 327 1.73 -5.34 -32.31
C VAL A 327 2.16 -6.43 -33.29
N ASP A 328 2.40 -6.04 -34.55
CA ASP A 328 2.78 -6.98 -35.62
C ASP A 328 4.20 -7.51 -35.48
N ASN A 329 5.14 -6.68 -35.03
CA ASN A 329 6.57 -6.98 -35.13
C ASN A 329 7.28 -7.24 -33.78
N PHE A 330 6.62 -6.98 -32.65
CA PHE A 330 7.19 -7.19 -31.32
C PHE A 330 6.36 -8.18 -30.52
N GLU A 331 7.04 -8.91 -29.65
CA GLU A 331 6.42 -9.71 -28.58
C GLU A 331 6.41 -8.88 -27.30
N MET A 332 5.25 -8.80 -26.65
CA MET A 332 5.09 -8.16 -25.35
C MET A 332 5.01 -9.24 -24.25
N THR A 333 5.83 -9.10 -23.22
CA THR A 333 5.82 -9.97 -22.04
C THR A 333 5.98 -9.12 -20.78
N TYR A 334 5.33 -9.51 -19.69
CA TYR A 334 5.55 -8.85 -18.39
C TYR A 334 6.87 -9.31 -17.77
N VAL A 335 7.46 -8.44 -16.95
CA VAL A 335 8.68 -8.76 -16.20
C VAL A 335 8.35 -9.72 -15.06
N ASP A 336 9.16 -10.75 -14.87
CA ASP A 336 8.98 -11.74 -13.81
C ASP A 336 9.02 -11.09 -12.40
N GLY A 337 8.15 -11.58 -11.51
CA GLY A 337 8.08 -11.12 -10.12
C GLY A 337 7.25 -9.85 -9.91
N ILE A 338 6.64 -9.28 -10.96
CA ILE A 338 5.70 -8.16 -10.86
C ILE A 338 4.27 -8.72 -10.73
N ASP A 339 3.49 -8.14 -9.82
CA ASP A 339 2.06 -8.47 -9.74
C ASP A 339 1.31 -7.91 -10.96
N VAL A 340 0.83 -8.82 -11.78
CA VAL A 340 0.05 -8.54 -12.99
C VAL A 340 -1.39 -9.05 -12.90
N SER A 341 -1.86 -9.36 -11.71
CA SER A 341 -3.22 -9.88 -11.48
C SER A 341 -4.31 -8.93 -11.99
N ASN A 342 -4.00 -7.62 -11.99
CA ASN A 342 -4.91 -6.55 -12.38
C ASN A 342 -4.62 -5.99 -13.78
N VAL A 343 -3.84 -6.69 -14.60
CA VAL A 343 -3.46 -6.27 -15.95
C VAL A 343 -3.98 -7.28 -16.97
N SER A 344 -4.36 -6.80 -18.17
CA SER A 344 -4.68 -7.70 -19.29
C SER A 344 -3.48 -8.58 -19.63
N ALA A 345 -3.69 -9.90 -19.79
CA ALA A 345 -2.60 -10.87 -19.98
C ALA A 345 -1.73 -10.61 -21.24
N LYS A 346 -2.28 -9.91 -22.22
CA LYS A 346 -1.63 -9.57 -23.49
C LYS A 346 -2.24 -8.30 -24.07
N ILE A 347 -1.64 -7.79 -25.15
CA ILE A 347 -2.24 -6.73 -25.95
C ILE A 347 -3.57 -7.23 -26.52
N ASP A 348 -4.62 -6.47 -26.30
CA ASP A 348 -5.94 -6.76 -26.86
C ASP A 348 -5.90 -6.53 -28.38
N PRO A 349 -6.22 -7.54 -29.22
CA PRO A 349 -6.13 -7.45 -30.66
C PRO A 349 -7.16 -6.52 -31.32
N GLU A 350 -8.25 -6.18 -30.61
CA GLU A 350 -9.28 -5.28 -31.12
C GLU A 350 -8.93 -3.80 -30.88
N THR A 351 -8.26 -3.53 -29.77
CA THR A 351 -7.95 -2.15 -29.33
C THR A 351 -6.47 -1.81 -29.39
N ASN A 352 -5.60 -2.80 -29.62
CA ASN A 352 -4.14 -2.67 -29.59
C ASN A 352 -3.63 -2.09 -28.27
N CYS A 353 -4.28 -2.38 -27.13
CA CYS A 353 -3.84 -1.85 -25.85
C CYS A 353 -3.69 -2.94 -24.78
N ILE A 354 -2.88 -2.63 -23.75
CA ILE A 354 -2.96 -3.29 -22.46
C ILE A 354 -3.79 -2.41 -21.51
N THR A 355 -4.58 -3.06 -20.65
CA THR A 355 -5.39 -2.37 -19.64
C THR A 355 -4.91 -2.78 -18.26
N TRP A 356 -4.59 -1.80 -17.43
CA TRP A 356 -4.20 -1.97 -16.03
C TRP A 356 -5.23 -1.33 -15.11
N ASN A 357 -5.82 -2.13 -14.23
CA ASN A 357 -6.88 -1.72 -13.33
C ASN A 357 -6.40 -1.71 -11.87
N LEU A 358 -6.56 -0.60 -11.19
CA LEU A 358 -6.32 -0.47 -9.77
C LEU A 358 -7.60 0.02 -9.12
N SER A 359 -8.21 -0.80 -8.27
CA SER A 359 -9.45 -0.43 -7.57
C SER A 359 -9.24 0.76 -6.63
N LYS A 360 -8.05 0.82 -6.01
CA LYS A 360 -7.67 1.87 -5.06
C LYS A 360 -6.16 1.99 -4.96
N LEU A 361 -5.66 3.24 -4.89
CA LEU A 361 -4.27 3.56 -4.57
C LEU A 361 -4.27 4.54 -3.39
N PRO A 362 -3.99 4.08 -2.15
CA PRO A 362 -3.94 4.91 -0.96
C PRO A 362 -2.95 6.07 -1.05
N ALA A 363 -3.15 7.08 -0.21
CA ALA A 363 -2.20 8.18 -0.04
C ALA A 363 -0.82 7.65 0.39
N GLY A 364 0.24 8.21 -0.19
CA GLY A 364 1.63 7.83 0.06
C GLY A 364 2.08 6.57 -0.70
N GLU A 365 1.20 5.90 -1.44
CA GLU A 365 1.53 4.66 -2.12
C GLU A 365 1.85 4.85 -3.62
N THR A 366 2.52 3.85 -4.16
CA THR A 366 2.91 3.76 -5.57
C THR A 366 2.59 2.37 -6.10
N ALA A 367 1.95 2.33 -7.26
CA ALA A 367 1.75 1.10 -8.03
C ALA A 367 2.60 1.12 -9.29
N THR A 368 3.12 -0.04 -9.69
CA THR A 368 4.05 -0.15 -10.83
C THR A 368 3.82 -1.47 -11.56
N ILE A 369 3.78 -1.40 -12.90
CA ILE A 369 3.92 -2.57 -13.76
C ILE A 369 5.09 -2.37 -14.75
N GLN A 370 5.66 -3.47 -15.21
CA GLN A 370 6.75 -3.45 -16.18
C GLN A 370 6.52 -4.51 -17.24
N TYR A 371 6.77 -4.15 -18.47
CA TYR A 371 6.68 -5.07 -19.60
C TYR A 371 7.83 -4.85 -20.60
N LYS A 372 8.11 -5.90 -21.36
CA LYS A 372 9.15 -5.94 -22.37
C LYS A 372 8.52 -5.94 -23.75
N LEU A 373 9.15 -5.21 -24.68
CA LEU A 373 8.91 -5.32 -26.11
C LEU A 373 10.18 -5.90 -26.75
N LYS A 374 10.08 -7.13 -27.24
CA LYS A 374 11.16 -7.83 -27.92
C LYS A 374 10.84 -7.96 -29.40
N LEU A 375 11.77 -7.58 -30.28
CA LEU A 375 11.60 -7.77 -31.70
C LEU A 375 11.44 -9.27 -32.01
N LYS A 376 10.42 -9.63 -32.83
CA LYS A 376 10.20 -10.99 -33.31
C LYS A 376 11.36 -11.42 -34.20
N ASP A 377 11.63 -12.74 -34.27
CA ASP A 377 12.71 -13.28 -35.13
C ASP A 377 12.51 -12.96 -36.60
N GLU A 378 11.26 -12.90 -37.07
CA GLU A 378 10.86 -12.43 -38.40
C GLU A 378 9.87 -11.26 -38.26
N PHE A 379 10.11 -10.17 -38.97
CA PHE A 379 9.34 -8.94 -38.91
C PHE A 379 9.25 -8.24 -40.25
N ASP A 380 8.34 -7.27 -40.43
CA ASP A 380 8.18 -6.48 -41.64
C ASP A 380 9.39 -5.55 -41.83
N GLU A 381 10.15 -5.72 -42.95
CA GLU A 381 11.33 -4.90 -43.23
C GLU A 381 11.03 -3.40 -43.42
N LYS A 382 9.75 -3.02 -43.60
CA LYS A 382 9.34 -1.62 -43.73
C LYS A 382 9.60 -0.78 -42.48
N ILE A 383 9.73 -1.41 -41.30
CA ILE A 383 10.04 -0.70 -40.06
C ILE A 383 11.53 -0.43 -39.87
N ILE A 384 12.39 -0.97 -40.75
CA ILE A 384 13.83 -0.70 -40.72
C ILE A 384 14.07 0.76 -41.14
N ASP A 385 15.00 1.41 -40.44
CA ASP A 385 15.38 2.82 -40.58
C ASP A 385 14.27 3.84 -40.27
N GLN A 386 13.11 3.36 -39.76
CA GLN A 386 12.06 4.23 -39.24
C GLN A 386 12.29 4.51 -37.72
N ILE A 387 11.83 5.67 -37.26
CA ILE A 387 11.71 5.98 -35.84
C ILE A 387 10.37 5.42 -35.39
N LEU A 388 10.42 4.49 -34.44
CA LEU A 388 9.27 3.76 -33.95
C LEU A 388 8.90 4.26 -32.54
N ASN A 389 7.69 4.76 -32.36
CA ASN A 389 7.12 5.03 -31.07
C ASN A 389 6.83 3.70 -30.35
N THR A 390 7.22 3.54 -29.10
CA THR A 390 6.97 2.31 -28.32
C THR A 390 5.50 2.15 -27.97
N ASN A 391 4.73 3.25 -27.93
CA ASN A 391 3.27 3.26 -27.84
C ASN A 391 2.69 4.43 -28.64
N GLU A 392 1.40 4.42 -28.92
CA GLU A 392 0.69 5.48 -29.61
C GLU A 392 0.26 6.58 -28.65
N LYS A 393 -0.41 6.18 -27.55
CA LYS A 393 -0.85 7.05 -26.48
C LYS A 393 -1.09 6.25 -25.21
N VAL A 394 -1.22 6.95 -24.08
CA VAL A 394 -1.73 6.41 -22.81
C VAL A 394 -2.95 7.20 -22.42
N ASP A 395 -4.05 6.52 -22.14
CA ASP A 395 -5.23 7.10 -21.49
C ASP A 395 -5.28 6.61 -20.04
N ILE A 396 -5.59 7.50 -19.11
CA ILE A 396 -5.81 7.17 -17.70
C ILE A 396 -7.11 7.79 -17.23
N THR A 397 -8.00 6.95 -16.69
CA THR A 397 -9.21 7.37 -15.99
C THR A 397 -9.12 7.01 -14.53
N TYR A 398 -9.66 7.84 -13.65
CA TYR A 398 -9.62 7.61 -12.20
C TYR A 398 -10.68 8.45 -11.50
N LYS A 399 -11.01 8.09 -10.26
CA LYS A 399 -11.71 8.99 -9.33
C LYS A 399 -10.69 9.71 -8.46
N ASP A 400 -10.81 11.03 -8.43
CA ASP A 400 -9.97 11.90 -7.61
C ASP A 400 -10.43 11.86 -6.13
N PHE A 401 -9.67 12.50 -5.24
CA PHE A 401 -9.91 12.54 -3.78
C PHE A 401 -11.30 13.04 -3.39
N ASP A 402 -11.93 13.86 -4.22
CA ASP A 402 -13.29 14.38 -4.04
C ASP A 402 -14.38 13.45 -4.62
N GLY A 403 -13.99 12.27 -5.13
CA GLY A 403 -14.88 11.30 -5.77
C GLY A 403 -15.25 11.65 -7.22
N THR A 404 -14.71 12.74 -7.79
CA THR A 404 -14.97 13.11 -9.19
C THR A 404 -14.18 12.25 -10.14
N SER A 405 -14.83 11.77 -11.21
CA SER A 405 -14.17 11.05 -12.28
C SER A 405 -13.35 12.00 -13.15
N LYS A 406 -12.13 11.63 -13.43
CA LYS A 406 -11.17 12.37 -14.27
C LYS A 406 -10.65 11.46 -15.39
N GLU A 407 -10.24 12.09 -16.48
CA GLU A 407 -9.59 11.44 -17.61
C GLU A 407 -8.42 12.31 -18.10
N GLN A 408 -7.30 11.67 -18.39
CA GLN A 408 -6.10 12.29 -18.92
C GLN A 408 -5.52 11.45 -20.04
N THR A 409 -4.86 12.09 -20.99
CA THR A 409 -4.24 11.44 -22.15
C THR A 409 -2.86 12.03 -22.42
N SER A 410 -1.93 11.21 -22.93
CA SER A 410 -0.63 11.65 -23.43
C SER A 410 -0.14 10.76 -24.57
N ASP A 411 0.47 11.37 -25.59
CA ASP A 411 1.14 10.72 -26.72
C ASP A 411 2.67 10.74 -26.60
N VAL A 412 3.20 11.25 -25.50
CA VAL A 412 4.65 11.23 -25.23
C VAL A 412 5.11 9.80 -24.98
N THR A 413 6.15 9.38 -25.71
CA THR A 413 6.63 8.00 -25.65
C THR A 413 8.14 7.91 -25.93
N PRO A 414 8.84 6.91 -25.36
CA PRO A 414 10.17 6.54 -25.80
C PRO A 414 10.15 6.06 -27.26
N LYS A 415 11.24 6.32 -27.99
CA LYS A 415 11.36 5.97 -29.40
C LYS A 415 12.59 5.09 -29.63
N ILE A 416 12.41 4.09 -30.49
CA ILE A 416 13.46 3.16 -30.90
C ILE A 416 13.64 3.21 -32.40
N LYS A 417 14.79 2.73 -32.87
CA LYS A 417 15.09 2.58 -34.30
C LYS A 417 15.76 1.24 -34.55
N LEU A 418 15.34 0.57 -35.62
CA LEU A 418 16.03 -0.59 -36.16
C LEU A 418 16.87 -0.11 -37.34
N THR A 419 18.16 -0.47 -37.38
CA THR A 419 19.07 -0.10 -38.47
C THR A 419 19.65 -1.38 -39.09
N ARG A 420 19.61 -1.48 -40.41
CA ARG A 420 20.16 -2.65 -41.11
C ARG A 420 21.66 -2.76 -40.88
N ILE A 421 22.12 -3.97 -40.54
CA ILE A 421 23.55 -4.25 -40.45
C ILE A 421 24.11 -4.22 -41.88
N PRO A 422 25.14 -3.40 -42.20
CA PRO A 422 25.74 -3.39 -43.49
C PRO A 422 26.26 -4.79 -43.86
N VAL A 423 25.85 -5.31 -45.02
CA VAL A 423 26.46 -6.51 -45.57
C VAL A 423 27.87 -6.15 -46.01
N ASP A 424 28.86 -6.75 -45.38
CA ASP A 424 30.25 -6.57 -45.78
C ASP A 424 30.48 -7.30 -47.12
N ASN A 425 30.24 -6.57 -48.21
CA ASN A 425 30.49 -7.05 -49.57
C ASN A 425 31.98 -7.09 -49.93
N THR A 426 32.91 -6.92 -48.95
CA THR A 426 34.36 -6.94 -49.22
C THR A 426 34.93 -8.36 -49.32
N VAL A 427 34.11 -9.40 -49.11
CA VAL A 427 34.52 -10.75 -49.52
C VAL A 427 34.46 -10.79 -51.05
N ALA A 428 35.60 -10.57 -51.70
CA ALA A 428 35.71 -10.76 -53.13
C ALA A 428 35.17 -12.16 -53.50
N PRO A 429 34.33 -12.27 -54.55
CA PRO A 429 33.85 -13.59 -54.96
C PRO A 429 35.07 -14.49 -55.20
N ASP A 430 35.05 -15.66 -54.60
CA ASP A 430 36.09 -16.68 -54.80
C ASP A 430 36.35 -16.80 -56.32
N PRO A 431 37.61 -16.77 -56.75
CA PRO A 431 37.91 -16.87 -58.19
C PRO A 431 37.28 -18.15 -58.72
N ILE A 432 36.42 -18.01 -59.74
CA ILE A 432 35.73 -19.14 -60.38
C ILE A 432 36.78 -20.22 -60.68
N PRO A 433 36.67 -21.43 -60.13
CA PRO A 433 37.63 -22.48 -60.41
C PRO A 433 37.68 -22.78 -61.91
N LYS A 434 38.88 -22.73 -62.51
CA LYS A 434 39.05 -23.12 -63.90
C LYS A 434 38.54 -24.54 -64.04
N ALA A 435 37.74 -24.80 -65.08
CA ALA A 435 37.21 -26.11 -65.40
C ALA A 435 38.33 -27.16 -65.42
N GLY A 436 38.30 -28.13 -64.50
CA GLY A 436 39.28 -29.23 -64.50
C GLY A 436 39.96 -29.49 -63.12
N THR A 437 39.74 -28.66 -62.12
CA THR A 437 40.32 -28.91 -60.76
C THR A 437 39.29 -29.60 -59.84
N PRO A 438 39.61 -30.71 -59.17
CA PRO A 438 38.63 -31.30 -58.23
C PRO A 438 38.39 -30.39 -57.05
N VAL A 439 37.14 -30.00 -56.84
CA VAL A 439 36.71 -29.16 -55.75
C VAL A 439 36.75 -30.01 -54.47
N VAL A 440 37.72 -29.75 -53.62
CA VAL A 440 37.70 -30.24 -52.23
C VAL A 440 36.83 -29.27 -51.42
N VAL A 441 35.65 -29.73 -51.02
CA VAL A 441 34.76 -29.00 -50.10
C VAL A 441 35.41 -28.96 -48.71
N ILE A 442 36.24 -27.94 -48.44
CA ILE A 442 36.69 -27.57 -47.10
C ILE A 442 36.26 -26.13 -46.88
N GLY A 443 35.06 -25.95 -46.40
CA GLY A 443 34.59 -24.61 -46.10
C GLY A 443 33.34 -24.67 -45.26
N MET A 444 33.43 -24.83 -43.94
CA MET A 444 32.49 -24.36 -42.91
C MET A 444 32.92 -24.77 -41.48
N ILE A 445 34.21 -24.75 -41.17
CA ILE A 445 34.70 -25.02 -39.79
C ILE A 445 35.53 -23.84 -39.25
N GLY A 446 35.84 -22.82 -40.05
CA GLY A 446 36.70 -21.68 -39.67
C GLY A 446 36.03 -20.64 -38.74
N ALA A 447 34.73 -20.42 -38.86
CA ALA A 447 34.06 -19.30 -38.18
C ALA A 447 33.69 -19.60 -36.69
N MET A 448 33.53 -20.87 -36.32
CA MET A 448 33.25 -21.22 -34.92
C MET A 448 34.49 -21.26 -34.01
N ALA A 449 35.70 -21.37 -34.54
CA ALA A 449 36.91 -21.47 -33.72
C ALA A 449 37.40 -20.12 -33.17
N VAL A 450 37.08 -19.01 -33.82
CA VAL A 450 37.51 -17.66 -33.38
C VAL A 450 36.69 -17.15 -32.20
N VAL A 451 35.41 -17.47 -32.17
CA VAL A 451 34.52 -17.04 -31.05
C VAL A 451 34.82 -17.80 -29.76
N VAL A 452 35.22 -19.10 -29.87
CA VAL A 452 35.60 -19.91 -28.70
C VAL A 452 36.97 -19.50 -28.15
N PHE A 453 37.88 -18.99 -28.99
CA PHE A 453 39.24 -18.63 -28.54
C PHE A 453 39.27 -17.24 -27.84
N LEU A 454 38.41 -16.34 -28.22
CA LEU A 454 38.26 -15.02 -27.54
C LEU A 454 37.54 -15.15 -26.21
N GLY A 455 36.55 -16.06 -26.09
CA GLY A 455 35.87 -16.35 -24.83
C GLY A 455 36.75 -17.02 -23.78
N TYR A 456 37.76 -17.82 -24.21
CA TYR A 456 38.65 -18.51 -23.30
C TYR A 456 39.74 -17.59 -22.71
N LYS A 457 40.15 -16.54 -23.43
CA LYS A 457 41.16 -15.58 -22.96
C LYS A 457 40.61 -14.58 -21.94
N ALA A 458 39.32 -14.29 -21.97
CA ALA A 458 38.69 -13.39 -21.02
C ALA A 458 38.47 -14.00 -19.62
N ARG A 459 38.57 -15.33 -19.47
CA ARG A 459 38.39 -16.05 -18.20
C ARG A 459 39.68 -16.29 -17.39
N LYS A 460 40.85 -15.83 -17.88
CA LYS A 460 42.15 -16.01 -17.23
C LYS A 460 42.78 -14.74 -16.66
N ILE A 461 42.02 -13.63 -16.63
CA ILE A 461 42.45 -12.39 -15.95
C ILE A 461 41.37 -12.04 -14.93
N LYS A 462 41.37 -12.77 -13.84
CA LYS A 462 40.97 -12.34 -12.48
C LYS A 462 41.75 -13.18 -11.49
#